data_d2ae2604ce0ef5b175064a41da9d52b2
#
_entry.id   d2ae2604ce0ef5b175064a41da9d52b2
#
_cell.length_a   1.000
_cell.length_b   1.000
_cell.length_c   1.000
_cell.angle_alpha   90.00
_cell.angle_beta   90.00
_cell.angle_gamma   90.00
#
_symmetry.space_group_name_H-M   'P 1'
#
loop_
_entity.id
_entity.type
_entity.pdbx_description
1 polymer ?
#
loop_
_entity_poly.entity_id
_entity_poly.type
_entity_poly.pdbx_seq_one_letter_code
_entity_poly.pdbx_strand_id
1 'polypeptide(L)'
;MIMTMRKPTRRTFLKTSAAVAAPLYISAKAIGAEGTPPSERVKIGLIGLGGRCRGLAGNAFSVPTMQIVACCDIFKPRVDAYMKGYGEARGMTPYSDFLEMIEKEGLDGVMVETTTHARAWVACRAMAAGCDAYIEKPMSLTISEGREMVNIARKYKRVTQVGTQQRSIPLNNWASDLVQSGAIGKIRVVEAPNFVGPDPWVDKPGQPLPDGGSDNWWDLWMNQSEMRPYHRDLQYGWARWWDYDGGGRCFGVTGWGTHSYDQINRGLGTNETGPTAILLEEEVAHRDTGRFDQRSVGDDETGARYYGMARLTGPRAKVRMWFENGTELRLHLDGDRGPGLGCIFVGTEGKIEINRDKISANPKELLDSPDCPASLASRRVAENVPHLENWAECMKTRERCNADIEYGQRSSTLCYLVNIAREIGAVGQKMIWDPKAERFTNCDAANALLSRPRRKGYELPS
;
A
#
# COMPACT_ATOMS: atom_id res chain seq x y z
N MET A 1 -17.80 -77.33 -1.48
CA MET A 1 -18.88 -76.65 -2.21
C MET A 1 -18.21 -75.50 -2.99
N ILE A 2 -17.93 -75.82 -4.28
CA ILE A 2 -17.18 -74.91 -5.16
C ILE A 2 -18.21 -73.97 -5.83
N MET A 3 -18.16 -72.66 -5.47
CA MET A 3 -19.05 -71.67 -6.07
C MET A 3 -18.46 -71.25 -7.42
N THR A 4 -19.07 -71.71 -8.49
CA THR A 4 -18.75 -71.35 -9.88
C THR A 4 -19.20 -69.89 -10.14
N MET A 5 -18.26 -68.94 -10.25
CA MET A 5 -18.54 -67.58 -10.72
C MET A 5 -19.04 -67.60 -12.17
N ARG A 6 -20.30 -67.21 -12.37
CA ARG A 6 -20.86 -67.01 -13.73
C ARG A 6 -20.14 -65.79 -14.39
N LYS A 7 -19.53 -66.02 -15.55
CA LYS A 7 -18.96 -64.95 -16.38
C LYS A 7 -20.07 -64.00 -16.78
N PRO A 8 -19.83 -62.63 -16.66
CA PRO A 8 -20.83 -61.64 -17.07
C PRO A 8 -21.12 -61.76 -18.58
N THR A 9 -22.41 -61.72 -18.96
CA THR A 9 -22.83 -61.73 -20.36
C THR A 9 -22.47 -60.39 -21.05
N ARG A 10 -22.29 -60.42 -22.39
CA ARG A 10 -22.05 -59.20 -23.21
C ARG A 10 -23.05 -58.08 -22.92
N ARG A 11 -24.29 -58.43 -22.58
CA ARG A 11 -25.37 -57.49 -22.26
C ARG A 11 -25.19 -56.85 -20.89
N THR A 12 -24.61 -57.58 -19.91
CA THR A 12 -24.25 -57.02 -18.56
C THR A 12 -23.02 -56.12 -18.65
N PHE A 13 -22.05 -56.50 -19.46
CA PHE A 13 -20.86 -55.66 -19.72
C PHE A 13 -21.22 -54.34 -20.39
N LEU A 14 -22.09 -54.35 -21.41
CA LEU A 14 -22.54 -53.12 -22.09
C LEU A 14 -23.41 -52.24 -21.20
N LYS A 15 -24.21 -52.82 -20.28
CA LYS A 15 -24.98 -52.02 -19.30
C LYS A 15 -24.08 -51.38 -18.23
N THR A 16 -23.01 -52.04 -17.80
CA THR A 16 -22.04 -51.49 -16.85
C THR A 16 -21.13 -50.46 -17.51
N SER A 17 -20.76 -50.65 -18.78
CA SER A 17 -19.98 -49.68 -19.55
C SER A 17 -20.78 -48.41 -19.89
N ALA A 18 -22.08 -48.50 -20.11
CA ALA A 18 -22.95 -47.35 -20.33
C ALA A 18 -23.18 -46.51 -19.06
N ALA A 19 -23.08 -47.15 -17.86
CA ALA A 19 -23.17 -46.42 -16.58
C ALA A 19 -21.89 -45.65 -16.22
N VAL A 20 -20.72 -45.98 -16.83
CA VAL A 20 -19.45 -45.30 -16.65
C VAL A 20 -19.25 -44.17 -17.69
N ALA A 21 -20.04 -44.17 -18.76
CA ALA A 21 -20.03 -43.13 -19.82
C ALA A 21 -21.13 -42.07 -19.62
N ALA A 22 -21.48 -41.73 -18.37
CA ALA A 22 -22.19 -40.47 -18.14
C ALA A 22 -21.28 -39.34 -18.59
N PRO A 23 -21.68 -38.48 -19.55
CA PRO A 23 -20.88 -37.35 -19.91
C PRO A 23 -20.65 -36.52 -18.65
N LEU A 24 -19.39 -36.31 -18.29
CA LEU A 24 -19.03 -35.32 -17.29
C LEU A 24 -19.54 -33.96 -17.82
N TYR A 25 -20.70 -33.53 -17.34
CA TYR A 25 -21.24 -32.23 -17.65
C TYR A 25 -20.38 -31.19 -16.90
N ILE A 26 -19.36 -30.68 -17.58
CA ILE A 26 -18.59 -29.54 -17.11
C ILE A 26 -19.37 -28.33 -17.56
N SER A 27 -19.85 -27.52 -16.62
CA SER A 27 -20.58 -26.29 -16.95
C SER A 27 -19.73 -25.37 -17.80
N ALA A 28 -20.32 -24.66 -18.76
CA ALA A 28 -19.65 -23.65 -19.59
C ALA A 28 -18.86 -22.65 -18.74
N LYS A 29 -19.38 -22.32 -17.56
CA LYS A 29 -18.75 -21.44 -16.58
C LYS A 29 -17.47 -22.05 -15.97
N ALA A 30 -17.41 -23.38 -15.79
CA ALA A 30 -16.22 -24.05 -15.25
C ALA A 30 -15.08 -24.17 -16.26
N ILE A 31 -15.37 -24.16 -17.57
CA ILE A 31 -14.38 -24.16 -18.66
C ILE A 31 -14.10 -22.77 -19.21
N GLY A 32 -14.64 -21.72 -18.59
CA GLY A 32 -14.37 -20.33 -18.97
C GLY A 32 -15.07 -19.85 -20.25
N ALA A 33 -16.08 -20.57 -20.75
CA ALA A 33 -16.83 -20.15 -21.95
C ALA A 33 -17.56 -18.80 -21.75
N GLU A 34 -17.77 -18.38 -20.52
CA GLU A 34 -18.38 -17.09 -20.12
C GLU A 34 -17.35 -16.14 -19.46
N GLY A 35 -16.05 -16.36 -19.63
CA GLY A 35 -14.98 -15.53 -19.04
C GLY A 35 -13.81 -16.34 -18.51
N THR A 36 -12.96 -15.75 -17.65
CA THR A 36 -11.80 -16.43 -17.08
C THR A 36 -12.24 -17.65 -16.24
N PRO A 37 -11.72 -18.87 -16.52
CA PRO A 37 -12.04 -20.05 -15.74
C PRO A 37 -11.70 -19.90 -14.25
N PRO A 38 -12.44 -20.52 -13.33
CA PRO A 38 -12.12 -20.47 -11.91
C PRO A 38 -10.70 -20.92 -11.56
N SER A 39 -10.16 -21.91 -12.30
CA SER A 39 -8.79 -22.42 -12.15
C SER A 39 -7.69 -21.43 -12.53
N GLU A 40 -8.05 -20.37 -13.27
CA GLU A 40 -7.14 -19.31 -13.69
C GLU A 40 -7.27 -18.05 -12.84
N ARG A 41 -8.16 -18.05 -11.85
CA ARG A 41 -8.35 -16.92 -10.93
C ARG A 41 -7.53 -17.12 -9.66
N VAL A 42 -6.85 -16.05 -9.23
CA VAL A 42 -6.20 -16.03 -7.92
C VAL A 42 -7.23 -15.74 -6.82
N LYS A 43 -7.21 -16.56 -5.76
CA LYS A 43 -8.10 -16.42 -4.59
C LYS A 43 -7.52 -15.41 -3.61
N ILE A 44 -8.28 -14.38 -3.31
CA ILE A 44 -7.85 -13.24 -2.49
C ILE A 44 -8.70 -13.12 -1.22
N GLY A 45 -8.02 -12.94 -0.08
CA GLY A 45 -8.62 -12.52 1.17
C GLY A 45 -8.40 -11.02 1.45
N LEU A 46 -9.40 -10.34 2.00
CA LEU A 46 -9.28 -8.95 2.43
C LEU A 46 -9.00 -8.89 3.93
N ILE A 47 -8.05 -8.06 4.36
CA ILE A 47 -7.70 -7.85 5.77
C ILE A 47 -7.75 -6.36 6.10
N GLY A 48 -8.69 -5.98 6.99
CA GLY A 48 -8.95 -4.58 7.33
C GLY A 48 -10.00 -3.94 6.42
N LEU A 49 -11.27 -3.92 6.85
CA LEU A 49 -12.44 -3.56 6.04
C LEU A 49 -12.81 -2.07 6.12
N GLY A 50 -11.80 -1.21 6.26
CA GLY A 50 -11.98 0.25 6.27
C GLY A 50 -12.38 0.85 4.92
N GLY A 51 -12.50 2.18 4.88
CA GLY A 51 -12.91 2.91 3.67
C GLY A 51 -12.00 2.68 2.47
N ARG A 52 -10.69 2.53 2.69
CA ARG A 52 -9.75 2.24 1.59
C ARG A 52 -9.98 0.86 1.01
N CYS A 53 -10.12 -0.16 1.85
CA CYS A 53 -10.41 -1.53 1.42
C CYS A 53 -11.66 -1.59 0.55
N ARG A 54 -12.75 -0.96 0.96
CA ARG A 54 -14.01 -0.93 0.18
C ARG A 54 -13.80 -0.34 -1.22
N GLY A 55 -13.08 0.77 -1.32
CA GLY A 55 -12.76 1.39 -2.61
C GLY A 55 -11.90 0.49 -3.50
N LEU A 56 -10.88 -0.16 -2.92
CA LEU A 56 -9.94 -1.00 -3.67
C LEU A 56 -10.58 -2.34 -4.06
N ALA A 57 -11.33 -2.97 -3.15
CA ALA A 57 -12.07 -4.19 -3.44
C ALA A 57 -13.10 -3.98 -4.56
N GLY A 58 -13.77 -2.80 -4.60
CA GLY A 58 -14.63 -2.41 -5.70
C GLY A 58 -13.94 -2.45 -7.07
N ASN A 59 -12.67 -2.05 -7.14
CA ASN A 59 -11.86 -2.16 -8.35
C ASN A 59 -11.40 -3.62 -8.61
N ALA A 60 -11.05 -4.35 -7.54
CA ALA A 60 -10.63 -5.75 -7.66
C ALA A 60 -11.72 -6.67 -8.23
N PHE A 61 -13.00 -6.37 -7.96
CA PHE A 61 -14.12 -7.09 -8.58
C PHE A 61 -14.19 -6.93 -10.10
N SER A 62 -13.54 -5.91 -10.66
CA SER A 62 -13.47 -5.67 -12.11
C SER A 62 -12.28 -6.37 -12.76
N VAL A 63 -11.39 -7.01 -12.00
CA VAL A 63 -10.24 -7.76 -12.50
C VAL A 63 -10.65 -9.22 -12.73
N PRO A 64 -10.77 -9.70 -13.99
CA PRO A 64 -11.34 -11.03 -14.28
C PRO A 64 -10.53 -12.19 -13.69
N THR A 65 -9.23 -11.98 -13.48
CA THR A 65 -8.30 -12.99 -12.94
C THR A 65 -8.25 -13.02 -11.43
N MET A 66 -8.99 -12.16 -10.73
CA MET A 66 -9.07 -12.13 -9.26
C MET A 66 -10.43 -12.64 -8.78
N GLN A 67 -10.41 -13.38 -7.68
CA GLN A 67 -11.61 -13.81 -6.98
C GLN A 67 -11.45 -13.50 -5.48
N ILE A 68 -12.19 -12.51 -4.98
CA ILE A 68 -12.22 -12.24 -3.54
C ILE A 68 -13.20 -13.22 -2.90
N VAL A 69 -12.69 -14.11 -2.05
CA VAL A 69 -13.47 -15.22 -1.46
C VAL A 69 -13.77 -15.01 0.03
N ALA A 70 -12.97 -14.21 0.72
CA ALA A 70 -13.11 -13.99 2.17
C ALA A 70 -12.72 -12.58 2.58
N CYS A 71 -13.19 -12.17 3.75
CA CYS A 71 -12.86 -10.88 4.34
C CYS A 71 -12.69 -10.99 5.86
N CYS A 72 -11.79 -10.18 6.41
CA CYS A 72 -11.42 -10.20 7.83
C CYS A 72 -11.27 -8.80 8.41
N ASP A 73 -11.88 -8.57 9.58
CA ASP A 73 -11.57 -7.41 10.44
C ASP A 73 -11.73 -7.82 11.89
N ILE A 74 -10.88 -7.30 12.77
CA ILE A 74 -10.94 -7.55 14.23
C ILE A 74 -12.16 -6.91 14.89
N PHE A 75 -12.79 -5.94 14.24
CA PHE A 75 -13.98 -5.23 14.75
C PHE A 75 -15.23 -5.73 14.02
N LYS A 76 -15.97 -6.61 14.67
CA LYS A 76 -17.14 -7.30 14.10
C LYS A 76 -18.18 -6.39 13.44
N PRO A 77 -18.55 -5.22 14.00
CA PRO A 77 -19.51 -4.32 13.32
C PRO A 77 -19.04 -3.92 11.91
N ARG A 78 -17.73 -3.84 11.68
CA ARG A 78 -17.15 -3.51 10.36
C ARG A 78 -17.26 -4.71 9.41
N VAL A 79 -17.06 -5.93 9.92
CA VAL A 79 -17.30 -7.17 9.16
C VAL A 79 -18.77 -7.26 8.74
N ASP A 80 -19.70 -7.08 9.68
CA ASP A 80 -21.14 -7.16 9.41
C ASP A 80 -21.59 -6.12 8.37
N ALA A 81 -21.11 -4.88 8.50
CA ALA A 81 -21.39 -3.81 7.52
C ALA A 81 -20.81 -4.12 6.13
N TYR A 82 -19.61 -4.70 6.06
CA TYR A 82 -18.98 -5.08 4.80
C TYR A 82 -19.74 -6.25 4.14
N MET A 83 -20.08 -7.28 4.89
CA MET A 83 -20.84 -8.43 4.40
C MET A 83 -22.19 -8.00 3.83
N LYS A 84 -22.97 -7.22 4.59
CA LYS A 84 -24.25 -6.67 4.15
C LYS A 84 -24.13 -5.84 2.86
N GLY A 85 -23.07 -5.02 2.75
CA GLY A 85 -22.90 -4.12 1.61
C GLY A 85 -22.32 -4.78 0.35
N TYR A 86 -21.47 -5.80 0.53
CA TYR A 86 -20.66 -6.35 -0.56
C TYR A 86 -20.49 -7.86 -0.53
N GLY A 87 -20.31 -8.46 0.66
CA GLY A 87 -19.85 -9.84 0.82
C GLY A 87 -20.93 -10.88 0.54
N GLU A 88 -22.13 -10.72 1.11
CA GLU A 88 -23.23 -11.67 0.98
C GLU A 88 -23.61 -11.92 -0.47
N ALA A 89 -23.78 -10.85 -1.25
CA ALA A 89 -24.13 -10.95 -2.67
C ALA A 89 -23.05 -11.64 -3.53
N ARG A 90 -21.83 -11.82 -2.99
CA ARG A 90 -20.68 -12.45 -3.65
C ARG A 90 -20.27 -13.77 -3.04
N GLY A 91 -20.97 -14.24 -2.01
CA GLY A 91 -20.69 -15.50 -1.34
C GLY A 91 -19.36 -15.51 -0.59
N MET A 92 -18.94 -14.35 -0.04
CA MET A 92 -17.70 -14.28 0.74
C MET A 92 -17.88 -14.87 2.13
N THR A 93 -16.79 -15.41 2.68
CA THR A 93 -16.75 -15.89 4.06
C THR A 93 -16.17 -14.83 4.99
N PRO A 94 -16.87 -14.42 6.09
CA PRO A 94 -16.37 -13.45 7.05
C PRO A 94 -15.51 -14.10 8.14
N TYR A 95 -14.45 -13.39 8.57
CA TYR A 95 -13.54 -13.81 9.63
C TYR A 95 -13.23 -12.64 10.58
N SER A 96 -12.85 -12.98 11.82
CA SER A 96 -12.25 -12.05 12.80
C SER A 96 -10.75 -12.32 13.02
N ASP A 97 -10.24 -13.46 12.58
CA ASP A 97 -8.83 -13.85 12.59
C ASP A 97 -8.37 -14.11 11.14
N PHE A 98 -7.37 -13.37 10.69
CA PHE A 98 -6.85 -13.49 9.33
C PHE A 98 -6.01 -14.76 9.11
N LEU A 99 -5.40 -15.33 10.15
CA LEU A 99 -4.67 -16.59 10.04
C LEU A 99 -5.64 -17.77 9.88
N GLU A 100 -6.75 -17.74 10.63
CA GLU A 100 -7.84 -18.69 10.43
C GLU A 100 -8.42 -18.60 9.00
N MET A 101 -8.60 -17.38 8.49
CA MET A 101 -9.05 -17.15 7.12
C MET A 101 -8.08 -17.76 6.10
N ILE A 102 -6.77 -17.54 6.25
CA ILE A 102 -5.74 -18.07 5.35
C ILE A 102 -5.76 -19.59 5.36
N GLU A 103 -5.81 -20.22 6.54
CA GLU A 103 -5.80 -21.66 6.72
C GLU A 103 -7.04 -22.33 6.06
N LYS A 104 -8.24 -21.75 6.25
CA LYS A 104 -9.48 -22.36 5.80
C LYS A 104 -9.81 -22.14 4.32
N GLU A 105 -9.45 -21.00 3.76
CA GLU A 105 -9.90 -20.63 2.40
C GLU A 105 -8.90 -21.03 1.29
N GLY A 106 -7.67 -21.42 1.63
CA GLY A 106 -6.63 -21.75 0.65
C GLY A 106 -6.33 -20.60 -0.28
N LEU A 107 -5.98 -19.45 0.31
CA LEU A 107 -5.76 -18.20 -0.41
C LEU A 107 -4.43 -18.21 -1.16
N ASP A 108 -4.42 -17.67 -2.37
CA ASP A 108 -3.20 -17.35 -3.12
C ASP A 108 -2.57 -16.04 -2.62
N GLY A 109 -3.40 -15.09 -2.22
CA GLY A 109 -2.93 -13.81 -1.72
C GLY A 109 -3.89 -13.08 -0.81
N VAL A 110 -3.39 -12.04 -0.15
CA VAL A 110 -4.17 -11.18 0.73
C VAL A 110 -3.97 -9.71 0.39
N MET A 111 -5.02 -8.90 0.55
CA MET A 111 -4.95 -7.44 0.51
C MET A 111 -4.94 -6.91 1.93
N VAL A 112 -3.82 -6.29 2.34
CA VAL A 112 -3.60 -5.80 3.71
C VAL A 112 -3.89 -4.30 3.76
N GLU A 113 -5.08 -3.96 4.25
CA GLU A 113 -5.64 -2.60 4.30
C GLU A 113 -5.79 -2.08 5.74
N THR A 114 -4.99 -2.62 6.66
CA THR A 114 -5.01 -2.26 8.07
C THR A 114 -4.44 -0.86 8.33
N THR A 115 -4.54 -0.40 9.58
CA THR A 115 -3.80 0.76 10.08
C THR A 115 -2.30 0.55 9.90
N THR A 116 -1.52 1.63 9.75
CA THR A 116 -0.09 1.51 9.41
C THR A 116 0.71 0.79 10.50
N HIS A 117 0.44 1.06 11.77
CA HIS A 117 1.15 0.41 12.87
C HIS A 117 0.92 -1.12 12.98
N ALA A 118 -0.22 -1.63 12.49
CA ALA A 118 -0.49 -3.07 12.49
C ALA A 118 -0.05 -3.76 11.17
N ARG A 119 0.15 -2.97 10.10
CA ARG A 119 0.29 -3.47 8.74
C ARG A 119 1.44 -4.44 8.54
N ALA A 120 2.62 -4.11 9.05
CA ALA A 120 3.81 -4.95 8.91
C ALA A 120 3.61 -6.31 9.59
N TRP A 121 3.06 -6.33 10.80
CA TRP A 121 2.81 -7.58 11.53
C TRP A 121 1.84 -8.49 10.77
N VAL A 122 0.74 -7.93 10.26
CA VAL A 122 -0.27 -8.67 9.49
C VAL A 122 0.32 -9.18 8.17
N ALA A 123 0.97 -8.30 7.39
CA ALA A 123 1.55 -8.67 6.09
C ALA A 123 2.65 -9.73 6.23
N CYS A 124 3.55 -9.60 7.20
CA CYS A 124 4.64 -10.55 7.41
C CYS A 124 4.12 -11.93 7.82
N ARG A 125 3.11 -12.00 8.70
CA ARG A 125 2.51 -13.29 9.09
C ARG A 125 1.76 -13.93 7.94
N ALA A 126 1.04 -13.16 7.13
CA ALA A 126 0.37 -13.67 5.94
C ALA A 126 1.38 -14.21 4.90
N MET A 127 2.47 -13.49 4.67
CA MET A 127 3.56 -13.94 3.79
C MET A 127 4.25 -15.21 4.32
N ALA A 128 4.50 -15.30 5.62
CA ALA A 128 5.05 -16.49 6.25
C ALA A 128 4.08 -17.70 6.19
N ALA A 129 2.77 -17.44 6.22
CA ALA A 129 1.72 -18.46 6.05
C ALA A 129 1.49 -18.88 4.58
N GLY A 130 2.24 -18.30 3.63
CA GLY A 130 2.23 -18.74 2.23
C GLY A 130 1.49 -17.83 1.24
N CYS A 131 0.88 -16.74 1.69
CA CYS A 131 0.16 -15.81 0.82
C CYS A 131 1.08 -14.80 0.15
N ASP A 132 0.83 -14.48 -1.10
CA ASP A 132 1.30 -13.27 -1.73
C ASP A 132 0.54 -12.06 -1.15
N ALA A 133 1.11 -10.84 -1.21
CA ALA A 133 0.53 -9.73 -0.49
C ALA A 133 0.43 -8.43 -1.31
N TYR A 134 -0.77 -7.89 -1.39
CA TYR A 134 -0.97 -6.47 -1.68
C TYR A 134 -0.94 -5.71 -0.36
N ILE A 135 -0.08 -4.71 -0.25
CA ILE A 135 0.17 -3.97 0.99
C ILE A 135 -0.12 -2.50 0.76
N GLU A 136 -1.15 -1.95 1.44
CA GLU A 136 -1.42 -0.51 1.31
C GLU A 136 -0.24 0.36 1.79
N LYS A 137 -0.16 1.56 1.21
CA LYS A 137 0.86 2.56 1.57
C LYS A 137 0.43 3.39 2.80
N PRO A 138 1.38 3.91 3.58
CA PRO A 138 2.78 3.50 3.63
C PRO A 138 2.88 2.05 4.09
N MET A 139 3.84 1.31 3.56
CA MET A 139 3.88 -0.14 3.83
C MET A 139 4.26 -0.49 5.27
N SER A 140 4.93 0.41 5.97
CA SER A 140 5.48 0.21 7.32
C SER A 140 5.37 1.47 8.16
N LEU A 141 5.60 1.36 9.46
CA LEU A 141 5.62 2.48 10.40
C LEU A 141 7.03 3.06 10.60
N THR A 142 8.08 2.29 10.31
CA THR A 142 9.48 2.69 10.43
C THR A 142 10.32 2.12 9.30
N ILE A 143 11.53 2.67 9.11
CA ILE A 143 12.45 2.21 8.07
C ILE A 143 12.92 0.78 8.32
N SER A 144 13.32 0.45 9.55
CA SER A 144 13.75 -0.90 9.91
C SER A 144 12.63 -1.94 9.76
N GLU A 145 11.40 -1.58 10.12
CA GLU A 145 10.24 -2.44 9.93
C GLU A 145 9.99 -2.76 8.46
N GLY A 146 10.06 -1.74 7.59
CA GLY A 146 9.89 -1.93 6.16
C GLY A 146 11.01 -2.80 5.56
N ARG A 147 12.24 -2.69 6.02
CA ARG A 147 13.35 -3.56 5.61
C ARG A 147 13.09 -5.02 6.01
N GLU A 148 12.61 -5.27 7.21
CA GLU A 148 12.23 -6.61 7.63
C GLU A 148 11.08 -7.20 6.80
N MET A 149 10.11 -6.39 6.41
CA MET A 149 9.05 -6.83 5.49
C MET A 149 9.61 -7.28 4.13
N VAL A 150 10.59 -6.56 3.59
CA VAL A 150 11.30 -6.96 2.35
C VAL A 150 12.03 -8.29 2.55
N ASN A 151 12.78 -8.42 3.64
CA ASN A 151 13.54 -9.64 3.97
C ASN A 151 12.60 -10.85 4.06
N ILE A 152 11.47 -10.71 4.74
CA ILE A 152 10.45 -11.74 4.89
C ILE A 152 9.83 -12.11 3.53
N ALA A 153 9.47 -11.13 2.70
CA ALA A 153 8.94 -11.39 1.37
C ALA A 153 9.92 -12.22 0.51
N ARG A 154 11.20 -11.87 0.56
CA ARG A 154 12.25 -12.61 -0.18
C ARG A 154 12.50 -14.00 0.41
N LYS A 155 12.58 -14.12 1.75
CA LYS A 155 12.76 -15.39 2.45
C LYS A 155 11.67 -16.41 2.08
N TYR A 156 10.41 -15.98 2.10
CA TYR A 156 9.27 -16.83 1.79
C TYR A 156 8.89 -16.83 0.30
N LYS A 157 9.66 -16.16 -0.56
CA LYS A 157 9.46 -16.05 -2.02
C LYS A 157 8.04 -15.58 -2.37
N ARG A 158 7.55 -14.55 -1.67
CA ARG A 158 6.22 -13.99 -1.90
C ARG A 158 6.27 -12.87 -2.93
N VAL A 159 5.28 -12.86 -3.82
CA VAL A 159 5.02 -11.76 -4.74
C VAL A 159 4.29 -10.66 -3.99
N THR A 160 4.81 -9.45 -4.08
CA THR A 160 4.29 -8.32 -3.32
C THR A 160 4.02 -7.12 -4.21
N GLN A 161 2.93 -6.41 -3.93
CA GLN A 161 2.55 -5.16 -4.60
C GLN A 161 2.21 -4.12 -3.54
N VAL A 162 2.90 -2.99 -3.52
CA VAL A 162 2.60 -1.90 -2.60
C VAL A 162 1.61 -0.92 -3.23
N GLY A 163 0.70 -0.34 -2.44
CA GLY A 163 -0.36 0.54 -2.89
C GLY A 163 0.09 1.90 -3.47
N THR A 164 1.18 1.92 -4.23
CA THR A 164 1.67 3.09 -4.99
C THR A 164 1.26 2.97 -6.47
N GLN A 165 -0.04 3.09 -6.72
CA GLN A 165 -0.71 2.78 -7.98
C GLN A 165 -0.18 3.58 -9.18
N GLN A 166 0.48 4.73 -8.94
CA GLN A 166 1.06 5.56 -10.01
C GLN A 166 2.08 4.80 -10.86
N ARG A 167 2.72 3.76 -10.29
CA ARG A 167 3.62 2.85 -11.03
C ARG A 167 2.93 1.98 -12.07
N SER A 168 1.61 1.96 -12.10
CA SER A 168 0.83 1.24 -13.11
C SER A 168 0.05 2.17 -14.05
N ILE A 169 0.32 3.48 -13.99
CA ILE A 169 -0.23 4.46 -14.92
C ILE A 169 0.72 4.62 -16.10
N PRO A 170 0.31 4.26 -17.34
CA PRO A 170 1.19 4.31 -18.50
C PRO A 170 1.81 5.69 -18.73
N LEU A 171 1.02 6.75 -18.60
CA LEU A 171 1.48 8.13 -18.75
C LEU A 171 2.57 8.52 -17.74
N ASN A 172 2.43 8.12 -16.48
CA ASN A 172 3.43 8.36 -15.44
C ASN A 172 4.73 7.58 -15.70
N ASN A 173 4.62 6.32 -16.17
CA ASN A 173 5.77 5.50 -16.49
C ASN A 173 6.52 6.07 -17.70
N TRP A 174 5.82 6.38 -18.77
CA TRP A 174 6.40 6.99 -19.96
C TRP A 174 7.13 8.30 -19.62
N ALA A 175 6.52 9.19 -18.84
CA ALA A 175 7.16 10.44 -18.43
C ALA A 175 8.41 10.21 -17.55
N SER A 176 8.39 9.17 -16.68
CA SER A 176 9.56 8.79 -15.88
C SER A 176 10.69 8.25 -16.77
N ASP A 177 10.36 7.45 -17.80
CA ASP A 177 11.33 6.93 -18.77
C ASP A 177 11.91 8.07 -19.60
N LEU A 178 11.10 9.07 -19.96
CA LEU A 178 11.55 10.27 -20.63
C LEU A 178 12.54 11.08 -19.77
N VAL A 179 12.30 11.21 -18.46
CA VAL A 179 13.25 11.83 -17.51
C VAL A 179 14.57 11.03 -17.48
N GLN A 180 14.50 9.70 -17.39
CA GLN A 180 15.68 8.84 -17.30
C GLN A 180 16.48 8.76 -18.62
N SER A 181 15.82 8.96 -19.78
CA SER A 181 16.49 8.97 -21.08
C SER A 181 17.44 10.15 -21.30
N GLY A 182 17.37 11.16 -20.40
CA GLY A 182 18.15 12.38 -20.52
C GLY A 182 17.49 13.45 -21.41
N ALA A 183 16.21 13.32 -21.74
CA ALA A 183 15.47 14.27 -22.59
C ALA A 183 15.44 15.72 -22.04
N ILE A 184 15.69 15.90 -20.74
CA ILE A 184 15.82 17.23 -20.09
C ILE A 184 17.27 17.55 -19.69
N GLY A 185 18.24 16.80 -20.23
CA GLY A 185 19.64 16.89 -19.84
C GLY A 185 19.91 16.32 -18.43
N LYS A 186 21.04 16.70 -17.84
CA LYS A 186 21.38 16.26 -16.48
C LYS A 186 20.40 16.85 -15.45
N ILE A 187 19.73 16.01 -14.69
CA ILE A 187 18.83 16.46 -13.61
C ILE A 187 19.66 17.13 -12.52
N ARG A 188 19.29 18.36 -12.16
CA ARG A 188 19.91 19.14 -11.08
C ARG A 188 19.08 19.16 -9.84
N VAL A 189 17.78 19.38 -9.99
CA VAL A 189 16.85 19.57 -8.87
C VAL A 189 15.55 18.82 -9.16
N VAL A 190 14.99 18.24 -8.12
CA VAL A 190 13.59 17.80 -8.09
C VAL A 190 12.87 18.66 -7.07
N GLU A 191 11.82 19.36 -7.52
CA GLU A 191 10.95 20.14 -6.65
C GLU A 191 9.71 19.32 -6.30
N ALA A 192 9.39 19.23 -5.01
CA ALA A 192 8.25 18.46 -4.55
C ALA A 192 7.51 19.15 -3.39
N PRO A 193 6.25 18.76 -3.14
CA PRO A 193 5.45 19.34 -2.08
C PRO A 193 6.06 19.14 -0.69
N ASN A 194 5.91 20.16 0.14
CA ASN A 194 6.24 20.14 1.55
C ASN A 194 5.01 19.69 2.35
N PHE A 195 4.89 18.38 2.58
CA PHE A 195 3.76 17.77 3.27
C PHE A 195 3.83 17.97 4.78
N VAL A 196 2.67 17.94 5.46
CA VAL A 196 2.60 17.97 6.93
C VAL A 196 3.05 16.63 7.53
N GLY A 197 3.76 16.70 8.63
CA GLY A 197 4.14 15.53 9.44
C GLY A 197 3.02 15.07 10.39
N PRO A 198 3.26 14.01 11.15
CA PRO A 198 2.36 13.55 12.20
C PRO A 198 2.47 14.43 13.44
N ASP A 199 1.38 14.45 14.22
CA ASP A 199 1.38 15.05 15.55
C ASP A 199 1.72 13.98 16.62
N PRO A 200 2.37 14.35 17.72
CA PRO A 200 2.47 13.45 18.88
C PRO A 200 1.08 13.21 19.48
N TRP A 201 0.84 12.02 19.95
CA TRP A 201 -0.36 11.75 20.74
C TRP A 201 -0.26 12.45 22.09
N VAL A 202 -1.31 13.17 22.44
CA VAL A 202 -1.47 13.74 23.78
C VAL A 202 -2.50 12.87 24.51
N ASP A 203 -2.11 12.35 25.65
CA ASP A 203 -2.97 11.47 26.45
C ASP A 203 -4.31 12.13 26.77
N LYS A 204 -5.36 11.38 26.52
CA LYS A 204 -6.76 11.76 26.76
C LYS A 204 -7.40 10.73 27.69
N PRO A 205 -8.40 11.14 28.50
CA PRO A 205 -9.19 10.19 29.28
C PRO A 205 -9.74 9.07 28.41
N GLY A 206 -9.62 7.83 28.88
CA GLY A 206 -10.17 6.67 28.20
C GLY A 206 -11.70 6.78 28.05
N GLN A 207 -12.20 6.22 26.98
CA GLN A 207 -13.64 6.10 26.68
C GLN A 207 -14.07 4.64 26.79
N PRO A 208 -15.36 4.36 27.03
CA PRO A 208 -15.88 3.01 26.94
C PRO A 208 -15.61 2.40 25.55
N LEU A 209 -15.28 1.13 25.52
CA LEU A 209 -15.18 0.39 24.26
C LEU A 209 -16.56 0.38 23.59
N PRO A 210 -16.63 0.58 22.26
CA PRO A 210 -17.88 0.43 21.53
C PRO A 210 -18.33 -1.04 21.55
N ASP A 211 -19.65 -1.24 21.58
CA ASP A 211 -20.25 -2.56 21.53
C ASP A 211 -19.91 -3.34 20.24
N GLY A 212 -19.88 -4.68 20.36
CA GLY A 212 -19.72 -5.58 19.22
C GLY A 212 -18.28 -5.94 18.86
N GLY A 213 -17.28 -5.42 19.58
CA GLY A 213 -15.91 -5.96 19.51
C GLY A 213 -15.79 -7.27 20.30
N SER A 214 -14.83 -8.14 19.93
CA SER A 214 -14.40 -9.25 20.79
C SER A 214 -13.67 -8.71 22.03
N ASP A 215 -13.57 -9.49 23.12
CA ASP A 215 -12.96 -9.05 24.37
C ASP A 215 -11.55 -8.48 24.21
N ASN A 216 -10.82 -8.91 23.18
CA ASN A 216 -9.43 -8.53 22.90
C ASN A 216 -9.27 -7.64 21.65
N TRP A 217 -10.35 -7.17 21.01
CA TRP A 217 -10.21 -6.45 19.73
C TRP A 217 -9.37 -5.17 19.84
N TRP A 218 -9.44 -4.49 20.99
CA TRP A 218 -8.65 -3.28 21.21
C TRP A 218 -7.16 -3.58 21.37
N ASP A 219 -6.81 -4.70 22.02
CA ASP A 219 -5.43 -5.18 22.09
C ASP A 219 -4.88 -5.51 20.70
N LEU A 220 -5.67 -6.21 19.89
CA LEU A 220 -5.33 -6.51 18.49
C LEU A 220 -5.21 -5.24 17.64
N TRP A 221 -6.07 -4.23 17.90
CA TRP A 221 -5.98 -2.94 17.20
C TRP A 221 -4.72 -2.17 17.60
N MET A 222 -4.39 -2.12 18.89
CA MET A 222 -3.17 -1.48 19.39
C MET A 222 -1.91 -2.14 18.83
N ASN A 223 -1.99 -3.45 18.56
CA ASN A 223 -0.93 -4.24 17.93
C ASN A 223 0.43 -4.00 18.60
N GLN A 224 1.45 -3.66 17.80
CA GLN A 224 2.81 -3.39 18.30
C GLN A 224 2.95 -2.14 19.17
N SER A 225 2.00 -1.20 19.06
CA SER A 225 2.08 0.09 19.76
C SER A 225 1.88 -0.07 21.26
N GLU A 226 2.39 0.89 22.03
CA GLU A 226 2.15 0.94 23.48
C GLU A 226 0.66 0.88 23.79
N MET A 227 0.29 0.07 24.81
CA MET A 227 -1.10 -0.09 25.19
C MET A 227 -1.65 1.19 25.81
N ARG A 228 -2.75 1.69 25.26
CA ARG A 228 -3.46 2.87 25.74
C ARG A 228 -4.94 2.56 25.92
N PRO A 229 -5.62 3.23 26.85
CA PRO A 229 -7.07 3.17 26.95
C PRO A 229 -7.72 3.51 25.61
N TYR A 230 -8.86 2.89 25.35
CA TYR A 230 -9.60 3.21 24.13
C TYR A 230 -9.96 4.69 24.05
N HIS A 231 -9.76 5.26 22.88
CA HIS A 231 -10.21 6.59 22.53
C HIS A 231 -10.60 6.64 21.06
N ARG A 232 -11.74 7.25 20.75
CA ARG A 232 -12.26 7.35 19.37
C ARG A 232 -11.27 8.02 18.42
N ASP A 233 -10.53 9.04 18.87
CA ASP A 233 -9.53 9.72 18.06
C ASP A 233 -8.33 8.82 17.69
N LEU A 234 -8.07 7.77 18.44
CA LEU A 234 -7.10 6.74 18.03
C LEU A 234 -7.69 5.86 16.94
N GLN A 235 -8.87 5.27 17.20
CA GLN A 235 -9.48 4.32 16.27
C GLN A 235 -9.76 4.93 14.89
N TYR A 236 -10.27 6.16 14.83
CA TYR A 236 -10.69 6.79 13.57
C TYR A 236 -9.74 7.86 13.05
N GLY A 237 -8.91 8.44 13.91
CA GLY A 237 -7.93 9.47 13.57
C GLY A 237 -6.47 9.02 13.59
N TRP A 238 -6.20 7.72 13.65
CA TRP A 238 -4.88 7.11 13.84
C TRP A 238 -3.80 7.66 12.90
N ALA A 239 -4.15 7.94 11.65
CA ALA A 239 -3.22 8.45 10.65
C ALA A 239 -2.65 9.85 10.94
N ARG A 240 -3.17 10.53 11.95
CA ARG A 240 -2.67 11.80 12.46
C ARG A 240 -1.45 11.63 13.37
N TRP A 241 -1.38 10.52 14.09
CA TRP A 241 -0.52 10.40 15.27
C TRP A 241 0.78 9.69 14.95
N TRP A 242 1.89 10.24 15.47
CA TRP A 242 3.24 9.73 15.28
C TRP A 242 3.38 8.23 15.61
N ASP A 243 2.73 7.76 16.67
CA ASP A 243 2.85 6.38 17.12
C ASP A 243 2.12 5.36 16.23
N TYR A 244 1.23 5.82 15.35
CA TYR A 244 0.38 4.96 14.52
C TYR A 244 0.58 5.15 13.03
N ASP A 245 1.15 6.31 12.62
CA ASP A 245 1.44 6.62 11.22
C ASP A 245 2.47 7.76 11.12
N GLY A 246 3.01 7.97 9.95
CA GLY A 246 3.92 9.09 9.65
C GLY A 246 3.23 10.34 9.06
N GLY A 247 1.94 10.55 9.37
CA GLY A 247 1.13 11.63 8.79
C GLY A 247 0.39 11.17 7.52
N GLY A 248 -0.41 10.10 7.63
CA GLY A 248 -1.09 9.42 6.51
C GLY A 248 -2.31 10.12 5.93
N ARG A 249 -2.67 11.30 6.42
CA ARG A 249 -3.78 12.11 5.89
C ARG A 249 -3.46 12.67 4.50
N CYS A 250 -4.50 13.12 3.79
CA CYS A 250 -4.31 13.93 2.57
C CYS A 250 -3.35 15.09 2.86
N PHE A 251 -2.42 15.37 1.94
CA PHE A 251 -1.33 16.34 2.11
C PHE A 251 -0.37 16.05 3.27
N GLY A 252 -0.44 14.84 3.86
CA GLY A 252 0.52 14.36 4.84
C GLY A 252 1.67 13.59 4.21
N VAL A 253 2.80 13.51 4.94
CA VAL A 253 4.05 12.89 4.46
C VAL A 253 3.84 11.44 4.00
N THR A 254 3.18 10.62 4.80
CA THR A 254 2.90 9.21 4.45
C THR A 254 1.57 9.02 3.70
N GLY A 255 0.78 10.08 3.58
CA GLY A 255 -0.43 10.13 2.78
C GLY A 255 -0.14 10.34 1.30
N TRP A 256 -0.20 11.58 0.85
CA TRP A 256 0.15 11.97 -0.52
C TRP A 256 1.67 11.93 -0.76
N GLY A 257 2.46 12.17 0.29
CA GLY A 257 3.92 12.14 0.21
C GLY A 257 4.45 10.80 -0.29
N THR A 258 3.89 9.67 0.15
CA THR A 258 4.33 8.36 -0.36
C THR A 258 4.18 8.28 -1.89
N HIS A 259 3.08 8.76 -2.47
CA HIS A 259 2.88 8.77 -3.91
C HIS A 259 3.84 9.71 -4.64
N SER A 260 4.05 10.92 -4.09
CA SER A 260 5.00 11.89 -4.64
C SER A 260 6.44 11.35 -4.61
N TYR A 261 6.86 10.80 -3.48
CA TYR A 261 8.24 10.30 -3.30
C TYR A 261 8.50 9.01 -4.07
N ASP A 262 7.47 8.18 -4.25
CA ASP A 262 7.54 7.03 -5.12
C ASP A 262 7.74 7.45 -6.60
N GLN A 263 7.04 8.51 -7.03
CA GLN A 263 7.22 9.08 -8.36
C GLN A 263 8.63 9.69 -8.55
N ILE A 264 9.21 10.28 -7.49
CA ILE A 264 10.60 10.78 -7.51
C ILE A 264 11.56 9.62 -7.72
N ASN A 265 11.47 8.55 -6.91
CA ASN A 265 12.33 7.39 -7.06
C ASN A 265 12.19 6.74 -8.44
N ARG A 266 10.97 6.66 -8.99
CA ARG A 266 10.72 6.12 -10.32
C ARG A 266 11.38 6.98 -11.41
N GLY A 267 11.21 8.31 -11.34
CA GLY A 267 11.78 9.24 -12.33
C GLY A 267 13.30 9.36 -12.26
N LEU A 268 13.89 9.30 -11.05
CA LEU A 268 15.36 9.30 -10.87
C LEU A 268 16.03 7.95 -11.16
N GLY A 269 15.25 6.86 -11.31
CA GLY A 269 15.81 5.51 -11.41
C GLY A 269 16.39 4.99 -10.09
N THR A 270 16.01 5.58 -8.93
CA THR A 270 16.54 5.22 -7.62
C THR A 270 15.68 4.19 -6.87
N ASN A 271 15.09 3.27 -7.62
CA ASN A 271 14.16 2.27 -7.10
C ASN A 271 14.76 1.32 -6.04
N GLU A 272 16.08 1.15 -6.00
CA GLU A 272 16.79 0.25 -5.09
C GLU A 272 17.84 0.98 -4.24
N THR A 273 17.84 2.30 -4.26
CA THR A 273 18.74 3.15 -3.50
C THR A 273 17.97 4.35 -2.92
N GLY A 274 18.64 5.44 -2.59
CA GLY A 274 18.00 6.61 -2.03
C GLY A 274 18.94 7.80 -1.94
N PRO A 275 18.55 8.86 -1.23
CA PRO A 275 19.42 9.98 -0.96
C PRO A 275 20.61 9.56 -0.12
N THR A 276 21.70 10.33 -0.18
CA THR A 276 22.91 10.14 0.63
C THR A 276 23.04 11.14 1.79
N ALA A 277 22.20 12.16 1.79
CA ALA A 277 22.17 13.15 2.87
C ALA A 277 20.81 13.86 2.92
N ILE A 278 20.49 14.38 4.11
CA ILE A 278 19.30 15.17 4.38
C ILE A 278 19.64 16.37 5.27
N LEU A 279 18.93 17.47 5.06
CA LEU A 279 19.08 18.70 5.83
C LEU A 279 17.72 19.35 6.07
N LEU A 280 17.49 19.75 7.32
CA LEU A 280 16.37 20.61 7.71
C LEU A 280 16.78 22.06 7.51
N GLU A 281 16.02 22.83 6.72
CA GLU A 281 16.43 24.20 6.32
C GLU A 281 15.82 25.29 7.19
N GLU A 282 14.75 25.02 7.90
CA GLU A 282 14.06 25.99 8.75
C GLU A 282 13.51 25.32 10.01
N GLU A 283 13.19 26.09 11.04
CA GLU A 283 12.55 25.56 12.24
C GLU A 283 11.20 24.91 11.93
N VAL A 284 10.91 23.83 12.65
CA VAL A 284 9.62 23.15 12.51
C VAL A 284 8.53 23.99 13.15
N ALA A 285 7.50 24.27 12.38
CA ALA A 285 6.34 25.01 12.83
C ALA A 285 5.05 24.27 12.50
N HIS A 286 4.06 24.36 13.36
CA HIS A 286 2.72 23.93 13.06
C HIS A 286 2.07 24.92 12.11
N ARG A 287 1.89 24.51 10.85
CA ARG A 287 1.32 25.37 9.80
C ARG A 287 -0.05 24.82 9.38
N ASP A 288 -0.98 25.73 9.19
CA ASP A 288 -2.25 25.44 8.52
C ASP A 288 -2.00 25.47 7.00
N THR A 289 -2.37 24.40 6.30
CA THR A 289 -2.26 24.34 4.85
C THR A 289 -3.30 25.20 4.12
N GLY A 290 -4.28 25.76 4.86
CA GLY A 290 -5.43 26.45 4.27
C GLY A 290 -6.42 25.54 3.55
N ARG A 291 -6.15 24.24 3.50
CA ARG A 291 -7.00 23.22 2.85
C ARG A 291 -7.77 22.42 3.87
N PHE A 292 -8.91 21.92 3.46
CA PHE A 292 -9.75 21.04 4.26
C PHE A 292 -9.58 19.60 3.78
N ASP A 293 -9.37 18.68 4.70
CA ASP A 293 -9.49 17.27 4.41
C ASP A 293 -10.98 16.88 4.43
N GLN A 294 -11.57 16.79 3.27
CA GLN A 294 -12.97 16.37 3.12
C GLN A 294 -13.15 14.86 3.30
N ARG A 295 -12.07 14.09 3.44
CA ARG A 295 -12.14 12.64 3.29
C ARG A 295 -11.99 11.85 4.56
N SER A 296 -11.60 12.44 5.65
CA SER A 296 -11.42 11.56 6.79
C SER A 296 -11.31 12.24 8.13
N VAL A 297 -12.33 12.09 8.83
CA VAL A 297 -12.21 11.97 10.27
C VAL A 297 -12.37 10.49 10.68
N GLY A 298 -12.17 9.56 9.75
CA GLY A 298 -12.29 8.12 9.95
C GLY A 298 -13.62 7.53 9.49
N ASP A 299 -13.74 6.23 9.59
CA ASP A 299 -14.99 5.50 9.43
C ASP A 299 -15.67 5.37 10.80
N ASP A 300 -17.00 5.41 10.86
CA ASP A 300 -17.74 5.00 12.04
C ASP A 300 -17.73 3.46 12.21
N GLU A 301 -18.34 2.95 13.27
CA GLU A 301 -18.43 1.53 13.57
C GLU A 301 -19.12 0.70 12.48
N THR A 302 -19.92 1.34 11.62
CA THR A 302 -20.57 0.70 10.48
C THR A 302 -19.72 0.73 9.22
N GLY A 303 -18.57 1.42 9.28
CA GLY A 303 -17.70 1.65 8.14
C GLY A 303 -18.20 2.75 7.20
N ALA A 304 -19.18 3.54 7.58
CA ALA A 304 -19.55 4.73 6.84
C ALA A 304 -18.45 5.79 7.00
N ARG A 305 -18.10 6.46 5.90
CA ARG A 305 -17.12 7.55 5.96
C ARG A 305 -17.66 8.72 6.76
N TYR A 306 -16.93 9.09 7.79
CA TYR A 306 -17.17 10.29 8.53
C TYR A 306 -16.59 11.48 7.74
N TYR A 307 -17.44 12.29 7.14
CA TYR A 307 -17.03 13.50 6.44
C TYR A 307 -16.99 14.67 7.44
N GLY A 308 -15.81 14.97 7.96
CA GLY A 308 -15.57 16.22 8.68
C GLY A 308 -14.66 17.13 7.86
N MET A 309 -15.01 18.40 7.77
CA MET A 309 -14.11 19.43 7.23
C MET A 309 -13.11 19.83 8.33
N ALA A 310 -11.98 19.13 8.43
CA ALA A 310 -10.88 19.52 9.30
C ALA A 310 -9.77 20.16 8.46
N ARG A 311 -9.25 21.32 8.90
CA ARG A 311 -8.05 21.90 8.33
C ARG A 311 -6.88 20.97 8.53
N LEU A 312 -6.09 20.78 7.49
CA LEU A 312 -4.84 20.04 7.57
C LEU A 312 -3.78 20.89 8.24
N THR A 313 -3.66 20.70 9.54
CA THR A 313 -2.60 21.31 10.34
C THR A 313 -1.62 20.23 10.76
N GLY A 314 -0.36 20.60 10.93
CA GLY A 314 0.66 19.69 11.41
C GLY A 314 2.06 20.29 11.28
N PRO A 315 3.07 19.60 11.82
CA PRO A 315 4.46 20.07 11.75
C PRO A 315 4.94 20.10 10.31
N ARG A 316 5.52 21.22 9.91
CA ARG A 316 6.15 21.45 8.60
C ARG A 316 7.44 22.21 8.76
N ALA A 317 8.39 21.84 7.94
CA ALA A 317 9.60 22.59 7.68
C ALA A 317 10.15 22.19 6.32
N LYS A 318 10.88 23.09 5.65
CA LYS A 318 11.54 22.75 4.39
C LYS A 318 12.66 21.77 4.65
N VAL A 319 12.76 20.79 3.75
CA VAL A 319 13.77 19.73 3.80
C VAL A 319 14.44 19.63 2.44
N ARG A 320 15.76 19.42 2.46
CA ARG A 320 16.57 19.15 1.28
C ARG A 320 17.27 17.81 1.41
N MET A 321 17.34 17.06 0.31
CA MET A 321 18.10 15.80 0.24
C MET A 321 19.01 15.83 -0.98
N TRP A 322 20.08 15.03 -0.95
CA TRP A 322 21.02 14.87 -2.06
C TRP A 322 21.15 13.41 -2.42
N PHE A 323 21.16 13.13 -3.71
CA PHE A 323 21.45 11.82 -4.26
C PHE A 323 22.92 11.73 -4.68
N GLU A 324 23.44 10.50 -4.86
CA GLU A 324 24.84 10.23 -5.18
C GLU A 324 25.30 10.94 -6.45
N ASN A 325 24.44 11.07 -7.47
CA ASN A 325 24.73 11.75 -8.73
C ASN A 325 24.73 13.29 -8.64
N GLY A 326 24.55 13.84 -7.44
CA GLY A 326 24.50 15.29 -7.14
C GLY A 326 23.13 15.94 -7.35
N THR A 327 22.10 15.19 -7.70
CA THR A 327 20.73 15.71 -7.78
C THR A 327 20.24 16.14 -6.40
N GLU A 328 19.65 17.32 -6.30
CA GLU A 328 18.98 17.80 -5.10
C GLU A 328 17.46 17.49 -5.17
N LEU A 329 16.91 16.99 -4.08
CA LEU A 329 15.47 16.98 -3.83
C LEU A 329 15.11 18.10 -2.86
N ARG A 330 14.22 19.00 -3.25
CA ARG A 330 13.74 20.12 -2.46
C ARG A 330 12.26 19.95 -2.13
N LEU A 331 11.95 19.76 -0.86
CA LEU A 331 10.59 19.67 -0.36
C LEU A 331 10.13 21.07 0.10
N HIS A 332 9.89 21.94 -0.86
CA HIS A 332 9.66 23.37 -0.65
C HIS A 332 8.28 23.85 -1.11
N LEU A 333 7.65 23.13 -2.05
CA LEU A 333 6.40 23.58 -2.65
C LEU A 333 5.28 23.52 -1.61
N ASP A 334 4.63 24.65 -1.38
CA ASP A 334 3.44 24.71 -0.55
C ASP A 334 2.23 24.12 -1.27
N GLY A 335 1.41 23.37 -0.53
CA GLY A 335 0.47 22.36 -1.01
C GLY A 335 -0.60 22.76 -2.03
N ASP A 336 -0.68 24.01 -2.48
CA ASP A 336 -1.57 24.48 -3.54
C ASP A 336 -0.85 24.86 -4.83
N ARG A 337 0.46 24.82 -4.82
CA ARG A 337 1.30 25.09 -6.00
C ARG A 337 2.10 23.85 -6.37
N GLY A 338 1.95 23.41 -7.62
CA GLY A 338 2.65 22.25 -8.14
C GLY A 338 1.93 20.91 -7.96
N PRO A 339 2.60 19.82 -8.30
CA PRO A 339 2.01 18.48 -8.36
C PRO A 339 1.75 17.92 -6.95
N GLY A 340 0.49 17.87 -6.52
CA GLY A 340 0.13 17.37 -5.19
C GLY A 340 0.45 15.88 -4.97
N LEU A 341 0.59 15.09 -6.04
CA LEU A 341 0.87 13.64 -5.99
C LEU A 341 2.11 13.26 -6.81
N GLY A 342 2.98 14.21 -7.09
CA GLY A 342 4.18 14.00 -7.90
C GLY A 342 5.24 15.03 -7.62
N CYS A 343 6.01 15.41 -8.65
CA CYS A 343 7.15 16.32 -8.55
C CYS A 343 7.47 16.97 -9.89
N ILE A 344 8.40 17.94 -9.86
CA ILE A 344 8.96 18.61 -11.04
C ILE A 344 10.43 18.24 -11.14
N PHE A 345 10.82 17.55 -12.19
CA PHE A 345 12.22 17.29 -12.52
C PHE A 345 12.78 18.47 -13.32
N VAL A 346 13.86 19.07 -12.84
CA VAL A 346 14.52 20.21 -13.48
C VAL A 346 15.92 19.78 -13.91
N GLY A 347 16.11 19.72 -15.21
CA GLY A 347 17.39 19.37 -15.86
C GLY A 347 18.11 20.60 -16.40
N THR A 348 19.21 20.34 -17.12
CA THR A 348 20.01 21.40 -17.76
C THR A 348 19.39 21.93 -19.05
N GLU A 349 18.49 21.16 -19.69
CA GLU A 349 17.90 21.43 -21.01
C GLU A 349 16.38 21.57 -20.95
N GLY A 350 15.76 21.33 -19.78
CA GLY A 350 14.33 21.44 -19.65
C GLY A 350 13.81 20.99 -18.30
N LYS A 351 12.48 20.94 -18.20
CA LYS A 351 11.79 20.42 -16.99
C LYS A 351 10.56 19.61 -17.38
N ILE A 352 10.27 18.60 -16.57
CA ILE A 352 9.07 17.77 -16.68
C ILE A 352 8.38 17.74 -15.31
N GLU A 353 7.12 18.11 -15.27
CA GLU A 353 6.24 17.89 -14.14
C GLU A 353 5.48 16.58 -14.35
N ILE A 354 5.56 15.67 -13.39
CA ILE A 354 4.77 14.45 -13.35
C ILE A 354 3.84 14.53 -12.14
N ASN A 355 2.54 14.38 -12.38
CA ASN A 355 1.54 14.24 -11.34
C ASN A 355 0.73 12.98 -11.64
N ARG A 356 -0.25 12.61 -10.80
CA ARG A 356 -1.08 11.43 -11.06
C ARG A 356 -1.85 11.60 -12.37
N ASP A 357 -1.52 10.79 -13.39
CA ASP A 357 -2.12 10.76 -14.73
C ASP A 357 -2.15 12.13 -15.43
N LYS A 358 -1.20 13.02 -15.10
CA LYS A 358 -1.02 14.34 -15.70
C LYS A 358 0.46 14.65 -15.79
N ILE A 359 0.86 15.18 -16.94
CA ILE A 359 2.22 15.63 -17.20
C ILE A 359 2.23 17.02 -17.84
N SER A 360 3.28 17.76 -17.62
CA SER A 360 3.62 18.96 -18.37
C SER A 360 5.13 19.05 -18.55
N ALA A 361 5.58 19.72 -19.61
CA ALA A 361 7.00 19.87 -19.90
C ALA A 361 7.32 21.29 -20.42
N ASN A 362 8.57 21.64 -20.29
CA ASN A 362 9.14 22.81 -20.95
C ASN A 362 10.59 22.45 -21.37
N PRO A 363 10.90 22.43 -22.67
CA PRO A 363 9.98 22.77 -23.79
C PRO A 363 8.80 21.78 -23.95
N LYS A 364 7.70 22.25 -24.53
CA LYS A 364 6.47 21.45 -24.69
C LYS A 364 6.63 20.32 -25.69
N GLU A 365 7.51 20.49 -26.65
CA GLU A 365 7.85 19.56 -27.72
C GLU A 365 8.35 18.21 -27.19
N LEU A 366 8.81 18.17 -25.94
CA LEU A 366 9.15 16.92 -25.24
C LEU A 366 7.96 15.94 -25.14
N LEU A 367 6.73 16.46 -25.24
CA LEU A 367 5.51 15.67 -25.15
C LEU A 367 4.91 15.32 -26.51
N ASP A 368 5.48 15.83 -27.61
CA ASP A 368 5.01 15.63 -28.99
C ASP A 368 5.47 14.27 -29.58
N SER A 369 5.51 13.25 -28.74
CA SER A 369 5.88 11.89 -29.17
C SER A 369 4.63 11.05 -29.47
N PRO A 370 4.63 10.30 -30.60
CA PRO A 370 3.54 9.37 -30.90
C PRO A 370 3.41 8.25 -29.85
N ASP A 371 4.48 7.98 -29.10
CA ASP A 371 4.50 6.98 -28.02
C ASP A 371 3.96 7.53 -26.69
N CYS A 372 3.60 8.81 -26.60
CA CYS A 372 3.03 9.41 -25.39
C CYS A 372 1.63 8.82 -25.13
N PRO A 373 1.43 8.06 -24.04
CA PRO A 373 0.15 7.43 -23.78
C PRO A 373 -0.92 8.45 -23.47
N ALA A 374 -2.17 8.15 -23.85
CA ALA A 374 -3.31 8.94 -23.44
C ALA A 374 -3.54 8.83 -21.93
N SER A 375 -3.99 9.95 -21.31
CA SER A 375 -4.40 9.96 -19.91
C SER A 375 -5.56 8.97 -19.65
N LEU A 376 -5.52 8.27 -18.54
CA LEU A 376 -6.60 7.42 -18.07
C LEU A 376 -7.73 8.19 -17.39
N ALA A 377 -7.58 9.50 -17.20
CA ALA A 377 -8.52 10.34 -16.43
C ALA A 377 -9.97 10.32 -16.96
N SER A 378 -10.16 10.00 -18.24
CA SER A 378 -11.50 9.79 -18.86
C SER A 378 -12.17 8.49 -18.42
N ARG A 379 -11.43 7.57 -17.80
CA ARG A 379 -11.92 6.28 -17.30
C ARG A 379 -11.96 6.31 -15.78
N ARG A 380 -13.13 6.23 -15.17
CA ARG A 380 -13.33 6.28 -13.70
C ARG A 380 -12.56 5.19 -12.90
N VAL A 381 -11.80 4.33 -13.54
CA VAL A 381 -11.13 3.14 -13.00
C VAL A 381 -9.61 3.25 -13.15
N ALA A 382 -9.14 4.44 -13.37
CA ALA A 382 -7.91 4.78 -14.03
C ALA A 382 -6.61 4.14 -13.51
N GLU A 383 -6.46 3.91 -12.20
CA GLU A 383 -5.14 3.55 -11.68
C GLU A 383 -5.12 2.26 -10.86
N ASN A 384 -6.22 1.92 -10.21
CA ASN A 384 -6.26 0.75 -9.34
C ASN A 384 -6.40 -0.56 -10.13
N VAL A 385 -7.19 -0.57 -11.22
CA VAL A 385 -7.40 -1.79 -12.00
C VAL A 385 -6.12 -2.27 -12.66
N PRO A 386 -5.38 -1.45 -13.44
CA PRO A 386 -4.10 -1.89 -14.00
C PRO A 386 -3.09 -2.32 -12.94
N HIS A 387 -3.15 -1.72 -11.77
CA HIS A 387 -2.26 -2.05 -10.67
C HIS A 387 -2.59 -3.42 -10.05
N LEU A 388 -3.86 -3.74 -9.90
CA LEU A 388 -4.32 -5.03 -9.42
C LEU A 388 -4.16 -6.14 -10.48
N GLU A 389 -4.38 -5.83 -11.76
CA GLU A 389 -4.10 -6.74 -12.89
C GLU A 389 -2.62 -7.15 -12.91
N ASN A 390 -1.72 -6.17 -12.77
CA ASN A 390 -0.27 -6.45 -12.67
C ASN A 390 0.04 -7.37 -11.48
N TRP A 391 -0.55 -7.15 -10.30
CA TRP A 391 -0.34 -8.03 -9.16
C TRP A 391 -0.84 -9.44 -9.43
N ALA A 392 -2.06 -9.60 -9.94
CA ALA A 392 -2.63 -10.90 -10.26
C ALA A 392 -1.80 -11.67 -11.31
N GLU A 393 -1.26 -10.98 -12.30
CA GLU A 393 -0.36 -11.57 -13.29
C GLU A 393 0.96 -11.99 -12.68
N CYS A 394 1.59 -11.12 -11.88
CA CYS A 394 2.84 -11.44 -11.19
C CYS A 394 2.69 -12.60 -10.20
N MET A 395 1.52 -12.78 -9.56
CA MET A 395 1.24 -13.95 -8.72
C MET A 395 1.33 -15.26 -9.50
N LYS A 396 0.96 -15.26 -10.79
CA LYS A 396 1.03 -16.44 -11.67
C LYS A 396 2.43 -16.64 -12.26
N THR A 397 3.02 -15.59 -12.78
CA THR A 397 4.34 -15.64 -13.45
C THR A 397 5.50 -15.69 -12.47
N ARG A 398 5.25 -15.31 -11.21
CA ARG A 398 6.26 -15.10 -10.16
C ARG A 398 7.25 -13.98 -10.47
N GLU A 399 6.92 -13.11 -11.42
CA GLU A 399 7.69 -11.93 -11.75
C GLU A 399 7.53 -10.83 -10.70
N ARG A 400 8.38 -9.82 -10.80
CA ARG A 400 8.40 -8.68 -9.89
C ARG A 400 7.32 -7.68 -10.29
N CYS A 401 6.48 -7.29 -9.34
CA CYS A 401 5.41 -6.33 -9.57
C CYS A 401 5.93 -4.91 -9.89
N ASN A 402 5.10 -4.10 -10.55
CA ASN A 402 5.39 -2.68 -10.83
C ASN A 402 5.75 -1.88 -9.57
N ALA A 403 5.09 -2.18 -8.45
CA ALA A 403 5.35 -1.57 -7.14
C ALA A 403 5.77 -2.65 -6.13
N ASP A 404 6.82 -3.38 -6.47
CA ASP A 404 7.43 -4.38 -5.58
C ASP A 404 7.75 -3.78 -4.19
N ILE A 405 7.78 -4.64 -3.17
CA ILE A 405 7.98 -4.23 -1.78
C ILE A 405 9.32 -3.48 -1.57
N GLU A 406 10.38 -3.77 -2.35
CA GLU A 406 11.63 -3.00 -2.28
C GLU A 406 11.40 -1.54 -2.70
N TYR A 407 10.63 -1.31 -3.77
CA TYR A 407 10.29 0.04 -4.22
C TYR A 407 9.42 0.78 -3.19
N GLY A 408 8.48 0.04 -2.57
CA GLY A 408 7.68 0.56 -1.46
C GLY A 408 8.52 0.93 -0.24
N GLN A 409 9.55 0.12 0.10
CA GLN A 409 10.50 0.43 1.16
C GLN A 409 11.24 1.74 0.87
N ARG A 410 11.76 1.93 -0.36
CA ARG A 410 12.48 3.14 -0.73
C ARG A 410 11.60 4.39 -0.66
N SER A 411 10.36 4.29 -1.08
CA SER A 411 9.40 5.40 -1.03
C SER A 411 8.99 5.73 0.40
N SER A 412 8.75 4.71 1.23
CA SER A 412 8.47 4.90 2.67
C SER A 412 9.68 5.46 3.40
N THR A 413 10.91 5.04 3.04
CA THR A 413 12.15 5.59 3.60
C THR A 413 12.23 7.10 3.40
N LEU A 414 11.94 7.63 2.21
CA LEU A 414 11.90 9.08 1.98
C LEU A 414 10.92 9.79 2.93
N CYS A 415 9.73 9.22 3.14
CA CYS A 415 8.75 9.76 4.08
C CYS A 415 9.31 9.86 5.50
N TYR A 416 9.94 8.78 5.97
CA TYR A 416 10.45 8.72 7.34
C TYR A 416 11.73 9.53 7.52
N LEU A 417 12.59 9.66 6.52
CA LEU A 417 13.74 10.58 6.57
C LEU A 417 13.28 12.03 6.78
N VAL A 418 12.21 12.47 6.11
CA VAL A 418 11.61 13.81 6.32
C VAL A 418 11.12 13.96 7.76
N ASN A 419 10.38 12.97 8.27
CA ASN A 419 9.85 13.01 9.62
C ASN A 419 10.98 12.98 10.67
N ILE A 420 12.01 12.14 10.48
CA ILE A 420 13.18 12.06 11.37
C ILE A 420 13.94 13.40 11.38
N ALA A 421 14.17 14.01 10.21
CA ALA A 421 14.85 15.31 10.17
C ALA A 421 14.09 16.39 10.94
N ARG A 422 12.77 16.39 10.86
CA ARG A 422 11.91 17.31 11.61
C ARG A 422 11.89 17.02 13.11
N GLU A 423 11.88 15.73 13.49
CA GLU A 423 11.90 15.32 14.90
C GLU A 423 13.24 15.68 15.57
N ILE A 424 14.35 15.48 14.86
CA ILE A 424 15.69 15.89 15.36
C ILE A 424 15.79 17.42 15.47
N GLY A 425 15.15 18.18 14.56
CA GLY A 425 15.06 19.64 14.65
C GLY A 425 16.38 20.37 14.44
N ALA A 426 17.46 19.72 14.02
CA ALA A 426 18.79 20.30 13.84
C ALA A 426 18.87 21.11 12.54
N VAL A 427 18.41 22.36 12.57
CA VAL A 427 18.43 23.29 11.42
C VAL A 427 19.84 23.54 10.93
N GLY A 428 20.04 23.44 9.61
CA GLY A 428 21.34 23.67 8.97
C GLY A 428 22.35 22.55 9.13
N GLN A 429 22.07 21.53 9.95
CA GLN A 429 22.96 20.39 10.14
C GLN A 429 22.68 19.30 9.10
N LYS A 430 23.67 19.00 8.27
CA LYS A 430 23.57 17.93 7.27
C LYS A 430 23.74 16.56 7.93
N MET A 431 22.70 15.73 7.87
CA MET A 431 22.75 14.34 8.31
C MET A 431 23.07 13.45 7.11
N ILE A 432 24.10 12.60 7.26
CA ILE A 432 24.60 11.70 6.21
C ILE A 432 23.89 10.36 6.34
N TRP A 433 23.21 9.97 5.26
CA TRP A 433 22.45 8.75 5.15
C TRP A 433 23.18 7.75 4.26
N ASP A 434 23.35 6.53 4.71
CA ASP A 434 23.79 5.41 3.89
C ASP A 434 22.55 4.64 3.39
N PRO A 435 22.18 4.75 2.10
CA PRO A 435 20.99 4.10 1.58
C PRO A 435 21.13 2.57 1.47
N LYS A 436 22.35 2.02 1.53
CA LYS A 436 22.58 0.59 1.51
C LYS A 436 22.47 -0.03 2.90
N ALA A 437 23.08 0.62 3.89
CA ALA A 437 23.02 0.20 5.29
C ALA A 437 21.71 0.66 5.97
N GLU A 438 20.93 1.54 5.33
CA GLU A 438 19.71 2.18 5.84
C GLU A 438 19.91 2.77 7.25
N ARG A 439 20.98 3.58 7.40
CA ARG A 439 21.33 4.24 8.66
C ARG A 439 22.03 5.57 8.44
N PHE A 440 21.95 6.43 9.43
CA PHE A 440 22.77 7.65 9.48
C PHE A 440 24.18 7.31 9.96
N THR A 441 25.18 7.92 9.33
CA THR A 441 26.60 7.72 9.70
C THR A 441 27.13 8.76 10.67
N ASN A 442 26.41 9.86 10.87
CA ASN A 442 26.85 10.99 11.70
C ASN A 442 25.78 11.51 12.67
N CYS A 443 24.69 10.75 12.92
CA CYS A 443 23.64 11.18 13.84
C CYS A 443 23.00 9.96 14.54
N ASP A 444 23.46 9.64 15.76
CA ASP A 444 22.94 8.52 16.53
C ASP A 444 21.50 8.77 17.02
N ALA A 445 21.16 10.00 17.33
CA ALA A 445 19.78 10.36 17.70
C ALA A 445 18.79 10.06 16.56
N ALA A 446 19.18 10.30 15.32
CA ALA A 446 18.36 9.93 14.14
C ALA A 446 18.30 8.41 13.96
N ASN A 447 19.39 7.68 14.24
CA ASN A 447 19.40 6.21 14.19
C ASN A 447 18.43 5.58 15.22
N ALA A 448 18.24 6.20 16.37
CA ALA A 448 17.28 5.73 17.37
C ALA A 448 15.82 5.79 16.88
N LEU A 449 15.52 6.61 15.87
CA LEU A 449 14.18 6.75 15.29
C LEU A 449 13.93 5.80 14.11
N LEU A 450 14.91 5.00 13.68
CA LEU A 450 14.77 4.05 12.58
C LEU A 450 13.89 2.85 12.92
N SER A 451 13.71 2.56 14.20
CA SER A 451 12.89 1.46 14.70
C SER A 451 12.07 1.89 15.90
N ARG A 452 11.11 1.06 16.27
CA ARG A 452 10.31 1.22 17.51
C ARG A 452 10.20 -0.09 18.24
N PRO A 453 10.18 -0.09 19.59
CA PRO A 453 9.88 -1.29 20.37
C PRO A 453 8.52 -1.87 19.97
N ARG A 454 8.43 -3.19 19.99
CA ARG A 454 7.18 -3.91 19.77
C ARG A 454 6.71 -4.53 21.09
N ARG A 455 5.41 -4.54 21.33
CA ARG A 455 4.85 -5.28 22.45
C ARG A 455 5.06 -6.78 22.24
N LYS A 456 5.21 -7.50 23.36
CA LYS A 456 5.31 -8.96 23.38
C LYS A 456 4.09 -9.59 22.68
N GLY A 457 4.36 -10.52 21.75
CA GLY A 457 3.34 -11.20 20.94
C GLY A 457 3.10 -10.55 19.56
N TYR A 458 3.68 -9.38 19.34
CA TYR A 458 3.58 -8.67 18.04
C TYR A 458 4.92 -8.54 17.32
N GLU A 459 5.87 -9.42 17.63
CA GLU A 459 7.14 -9.53 16.92
C GLU A 459 6.89 -9.98 15.46
N LEU A 460 7.76 -9.54 14.55
CA LEU A 460 7.73 -10.03 13.18
C LEU A 460 8.24 -11.48 13.12
N PRO A 461 7.73 -12.32 12.20
CA PRO A 461 8.25 -13.66 12.00
C PRO A 461 9.74 -13.62 11.66
N SER A 462 10.53 -14.48 12.27
CA SER A 462 11.98 -14.62 12.03
C SER A 462 12.28 -15.42 10.75
#